data_bc5c0b732dc4e267772cd1ab3ceaa3fe
#
_entry.id   bc5c0b732dc4e267772cd1ab3ceaa3fe
#
_cell.length_a   1.000
_cell.length_b   1.000
_cell.length_c   1.000
_cell.angle_alpha   90.00
_cell.angle_beta   90.00
_cell.angle_gamma   90.00
#
_symmetry.space_group_name_H-M   'P 1'
#
loop_
_entity.id
_entity.type
_entity.pdbx_description
1 polymer ?
#
loop_
_entity_poly.entity_id
_entity_poly.type
_entity_poly.pdbx_seq_one_letter_code
_entity_poly.pdbx_strand_id
1 'polypeptide(L)'
;MKIVYTDYAEDTIKDRKFSKEIIEDSLKNPDEIVKGKKGRKIAHKIIGNKLLRVVFEEYAKTYIVITAYYAEPKRYMKNENKF
;
A
#
# COMPACT_ATOMS: atom_id res chain seq x y z
N MET A 1 -16.05 0.73 4.35
CA MET A 1 -15.11 0.51 3.24
C MET A 1 -14.85 -0.97 3.04
N LYS A 2 -15.00 -1.42 1.81
CA LYS A 2 -14.77 -2.82 1.48
C LYS A 2 -13.38 -2.96 0.87
N ILE A 3 -12.64 -3.98 1.26
CA ILE A 3 -11.30 -4.24 0.74
C ILE A 3 -11.27 -5.64 0.15
N VAL A 4 -10.91 -5.74 -1.13
CA VAL A 4 -10.78 -7.02 -1.81
C VAL A 4 -9.38 -7.10 -2.40
N TYR A 5 -8.96 -8.31 -2.75
CA TYR A 5 -7.60 -8.57 -3.20
C TYR A 5 -7.63 -9.30 -4.53
N THR A 6 -6.79 -8.88 -5.46
CA THR A 6 -6.62 -9.62 -6.72
C THR A 6 -5.90 -10.93 -6.42
N ASP A 7 -5.96 -11.86 -7.37
CA ASP A 7 -5.22 -13.11 -7.25
C ASP A 7 -3.72 -12.83 -7.10
N TYR A 8 -3.21 -11.87 -7.85
CA TYR A 8 -1.80 -11.50 -7.75
C TYR A 8 -1.47 -10.98 -6.35
N ALA A 9 -2.36 -10.16 -5.79
CA ALA A 9 -2.16 -9.65 -4.43
C ALA A 9 -2.17 -10.78 -3.41
N GLU A 10 -3.09 -11.73 -3.55
CA GLU A 10 -3.14 -12.86 -2.63
C GLU A 10 -1.84 -13.66 -2.68
N ASP A 11 -1.32 -13.91 -3.89
CA ASP A 11 -0.07 -14.62 -4.04
C ASP A 11 1.09 -13.86 -3.41
N THR A 12 1.15 -12.56 -3.63
CA THR A 12 2.21 -11.73 -3.07
C THR A 12 2.17 -11.73 -1.54
N ILE A 13 0.96 -11.61 -0.99
CA ILE A 13 0.78 -11.60 0.46
C ILE A 13 1.26 -12.93 1.06
N LYS A 14 0.90 -14.02 0.41
CA LYS A 14 1.29 -15.35 0.88
C LYS A 14 2.79 -15.56 0.77
N ASP A 15 3.37 -15.21 -0.39
CA ASP A 15 4.80 -15.40 -0.63
C ASP A 15 5.66 -14.57 0.29
N ARG A 16 5.25 -13.34 0.55
CA ARG A 16 6.04 -12.42 1.38
C ARG A 16 5.59 -12.41 2.82
N LYS A 17 4.59 -13.23 3.15
CA LYS A 17 4.08 -13.38 4.50
C LYS A 17 3.61 -12.06 5.11
N PHE A 18 2.95 -11.24 4.30
CA PHE A 18 2.32 -10.03 4.79
C PHE A 18 1.10 -10.38 5.62
N SER A 19 0.82 -9.52 6.59
CA SER A 19 -0.43 -9.58 7.32
C SER A 19 -1.45 -8.73 6.58
N LYS A 20 -2.64 -9.26 6.33
CA LYS A 20 -3.71 -8.46 5.74
C LYS A 20 -4.12 -7.32 6.66
N GLU A 21 -3.94 -7.51 7.97
CA GLU A 21 -4.24 -6.44 8.92
C GLU A 21 -3.37 -5.21 8.69
N ILE A 22 -2.08 -5.42 8.44
CA ILE A 22 -1.16 -4.33 8.16
C ILE A 22 -1.54 -3.62 6.87
N ILE A 23 -1.90 -4.40 5.85
CA ILE A 23 -2.29 -3.82 4.57
C ILE A 23 -3.57 -2.99 4.73
N GLU A 24 -4.54 -3.52 5.45
CA GLU A 24 -5.80 -2.82 5.64
C GLU A 24 -5.62 -1.59 6.51
N ASP A 25 -4.76 -1.66 7.51
CA ASP A 25 -4.45 -0.47 8.30
C ASP A 25 -3.78 0.60 7.44
N SER A 26 -2.91 0.19 6.53
CA SER A 26 -2.25 1.13 5.62
C SER A 26 -3.26 1.84 4.71
N LEU A 27 -4.34 1.15 4.35
CA LEU A 27 -5.38 1.75 3.53
C LEU A 27 -6.29 2.66 4.33
N LYS A 28 -6.55 2.31 5.58
CA LYS A 28 -7.44 3.11 6.44
C LYS A 28 -6.73 4.31 7.05
N ASN A 29 -5.45 4.17 7.37
CA ASN A 29 -4.68 5.19 8.07
C ASN A 29 -3.33 5.38 7.40
N PRO A 30 -3.31 5.78 6.12
CA PRO A 30 -2.02 5.93 5.43
C PRO A 30 -1.27 7.17 5.92
N ASP A 31 0.04 7.13 5.82
CA ASP A 31 0.85 8.32 6.07
C ASP A 31 0.77 9.28 4.88
N GLU A 32 0.62 8.72 3.68
CA GLU A 32 0.30 9.51 2.50
C GLU A 32 -0.24 8.59 1.42
N ILE A 33 -0.92 9.16 0.44
CA ILE A 33 -1.39 8.45 -0.72
C ILE A 33 -0.87 9.18 -1.95
N VAL A 34 -0.23 8.44 -2.85
CA VAL A 34 0.31 9.02 -4.07
C VAL A 34 -0.33 8.35 -5.28
N LYS A 35 -0.19 8.97 -6.43
CA LYS A 35 -0.72 8.42 -7.67
C LYS A 35 0.21 7.34 -8.19
N GLY A 36 -0.38 6.25 -8.66
CA GLY A 36 0.35 5.21 -9.36
C GLY A 36 0.05 5.30 -10.85
N LYS A 37 0.46 4.26 -11.58
CA LYS A 37 0.22 4.19 -13.00
C LYS A 37 -1.18 3.64 -13.28
N LYS A 38 -1.73 3.99 -14.43
CA LYS A 38 -3.00 3.44 -14.93
C LYS A 38 -4.16 3.69 -13.97
N GLY A 39 -4.19 4.88 -13.36
CA GLY A 39 -5.29 5.24 -12.49
C GLY A 39 -5.25 4.63 -11.11
N ARG A 40 -4.19 3.90 -10.79
CA ARG A 40 -4.05 3.30 -9.46
C ARG A 40 -3.54 4.31 -8.47
N LYS A 41 -3.70 3.98 -7.20
CA LYS A 41 -3.18 4.78 -6.09
C LYS A 41 -2.27 3.90 -5.26
N ILE A 42 -1.37 4.54 -4.53
CA ILE A 42 -0.45 3.81 -3.67
C ILE A 42 -0.53 4.43 -2.28
N ALA A 43 -0.90 3.61 -1.30
CA ALA A 43 -0.92 4.05 0.09
C ALA A 43 0.45 3.76 0.70
N HIS A 44 1.03 4.77 1.32
CA HIS A 44 2.32 4.67 2.00
C HIS A 44 2.10 4.63 3.50
N LYS A 45 2.75 3.69 4.16
CA LYS A 45 2.70 3.57 5.60
C LYS A 45 4.09 3.24 6.11
N ILE A 46 4.59 4.07 7.02
CA ILE A 46 5.89 3.82 7.65
C ILE A 46 5.72 2.74 8.70
N ILE A 47 6.50 1.68 8.57
CA ILE A 47 6.47 0.56 9.51
C ILE A 47 7.90 0.31 9.95
N GLY A 48 8.22 0.73 11.17
CA GLY A 48 9.59 0.70 11.64
C GLY A 48 10.46 1.60 10.77
N ASN A 49 11.50 1.06 10.20
CA ASN A 49 12.39 1.82 9.32
C ASN A 49 12.12 1.57 7.84
N LYS A 50 10.98 0.98 7.53
CA LYS A 50 10.62 0.67 6.13
C LYS A 50 9.32 1.32 5.75
N LEU A 51 9.11 1.46 4.47
CA LEU A 51 7.89 2.00 3.91
C LEU A 51 7.10 0.87 3.28
N LEU A 52 5.88 0.65 3.76
CA LEU A 52 4.98 -0.29 3.09
C LEU A 52 4.23 0.48 2.02
N ARG A 53 4.28 -0.02 0.80
CA ARG A 53 3.56 0.55 -0.34
C ARG A 53 2.47 -0.43 -0.75
N VAL A 54 1.23 0.02 -0.67
CA VAL A 54 0.09 -0.80 -1.05
C VAL A 54 -0.53 -0.19 -2.30
N VAL A 55 -0.44 -0.90 -3.41
CA VAL A 55 -0.99 -0.44 -4.69
C VAL A 55 -2.43 -0.91 -4.79
N PHE A 56 -3.34 0.02 -5.03
CA PHE A 56 -4.75 -0.32 -5.06
C PHE A 56 -5.51 0.53 -6.07
N GLU A 57 -6.68 0.04 -6.43
CA GLU A 57 -7.65 0.81 -7.21
C GLU A 57 -8.87 1.05 -6.35
N GLU A 58 -9.47 2.20 -6.51
CA GLU A 58 -10.68 2.53 -5.79
C GLU A 58 -11.84 2.56 -6.77
N TYR A 59 -12.87 1.76 -6.50
CA TYR A 59 -14.04 1.72 -7.34
C TYR A 59 -15.28 1.67 -6.47
N ALA A 60 -16.15 2.64 -6.65
CA ALA A 60 -17.30 2.80 -5.78
C ALA A 60 -16.78 2.92 -4.35
N LYS A 61 -17.16 2.20 -3.41
CA LYS A 61 -16.61 2.29 -2.05
C LYS A 61 -15.76 1.07 -1.74
N THR A 62 -15.14 0.50 -2.77
CA THR A 62 -14.33 -0.69 -2.63
C THR A 62 -12.90 -0.38 -3.00
N TYR A 63 -11.97 -0.83 -2.18
CA TYR A 63 -10.54 -0.78 -2.47
C TYR A 63 -10.11 -2.15 -2.96
N ILE A 64 -9.49 -2.18 -4.14
CA ILE A 64 -9.05 -3.42 -4.75
C ILE A 64 -7.53 -3.42 -4.68
N VAL A 65 -6.97 -4.26 -3.81
CA VAL A 65 -5.52 -4.32 -3.62
C VAL A 65 -4.89 -5.09 -4.76
N ILE A 66 -3.94 -4.45 -5.43
CA ILE A 66 -3.23 -5.03 -6.56
C ILE A 66 -1.97 -5.74 -6.10
N THR A 67 -1.18 -5.08 -5.24
CA THR A 67 0.04 -5.65 -4.69
C THR A 67 0.50 -4.81 -3.51
N ALA A 68 1.48 -5.32 -2.78
CA ALA A 68 2.10 -4.59 -1.68
C ALA A 68 3.55 -5.02 -1.58
N TYR A 69 4.42 -4.08 -1.18
CA TYR A 69 5.84 -4.39 -1.00
C TYR A 69 6.48 -3.34 -0.11
N TYR A 70 7.62 -3.68 0.48
CA TYR A 70 8.39 -2.75 1.29
C TYR A 70 9.44 -2.05 0.45
N ALA A 71 9.73 -0.82 0.83
CA ALA A 71 10.74 0.00 0.17
C ALA A 71 11.40 0.89 1.21
N GLU A 72 12.42 1.61 0.78
CA GLU A 72 13.07 2.59 1.64
C GLU A 72 12.28 3.89 1.59
N PRO A 73 11.97 4.47 2.75
CA PRO A 73 11.13 5.68 2.78
C PRO A 73 11.68 6.83 1.96
N LYS A 74 12.98 7.06 2.03
CA LYS A 74 13.55 8.23 1.36
C LYS A 74 13.49 8.17 -0.16
N ARG A 75 13.13 7.02 -0.73
CA ARG A 75 13.00 6.91 -2.18
C ARG A 75 11.66 7.42 -2.68
N TYR A 76 10.66 7.46 -1.81
CA TYR A 76 9.28 7.71 -2.24
C TYR A 76 8.56 8.79 -1.48
N MET A 77 9.01 9.13 -0.26
CA MET A 77 8.31 10.12 0.53
C MET A 77 8.72 11.52 0.11
N LYS A 78 7.73 12.39 -0.09
CA LYS A 78 7.97 13.71 -0.62
C LYS A 78 8.62 14.67 0.35
N ASN A 79 8.47 14.43 1.63
CA ASN A 79 9.01 15.30 2.65
C ASN A 79 10.28 14.72 3.26
N GLU A 80 11.05 14.06 2.46
CA GLU A 80 12.24 13.37 2.92
C GLU A 80 13.27 14.31 3.50
N ASN A 81 13.27 15.56 3.11
CA ASN A 81 14.21 16.53 3.63
C ASN A 81 14.00 16.78 5.12
N LYS A 82 13.01 16.19 5.70
CA LYS A 82 12.74 16.29 7.14
C LYS A 82 13.27 15.12 7.92
N PHE A 83 13.84 14.17 7.24
CA PHE A 83 14.41 13.03 7.91
C PHE A 83 15.84 13.31 8.34
#